data_f4e9da7019ea62dc20d9bc03beb143c8
#
_entry.id   f4e9da7019ea62dc20d9bc03beb143c8
#
_cell.length_a   1.000
_cell.length_b   1.000
_cell.length_c   1.000
_cell.angle_alpha   90.00
_cell.angle_beta   90.00
_cell.angle_gamma   90.00
#
_symmetry.space_group_name_H-M   'P 1'
#
loop_
_entity.id
_entity.type
_entity.pdbx_description
1 polymer ?
#
loop_
_entity_poly.entity_id
_entity_poly.type
_entity_poly.pdbx_seq_one_letter_code
_entity_poly.pdbx_strand_id
1 'polypeptide(L)'
;VRLPDGREVPREEAYRDDPAFVPAARRLLASRAGDDAPLGAWLLGTLPEARRPEAEPALLEALAHHDERVAFEAAQALAQVGTPKALEALRAAAGQASCAEVRLASGFAATEIRRRTGAPDPAPVPAASADPALPPGFRRGVSWWMSEGRTDAGEASFRRLASLGASWVSIHTWDPLQRGLDEPLFAKPDRHFGFRDLGALVRSAHAAGLRVMVKPHLEMRGYEPTEEERRIFRGTDSEARRALVAGVEARMGQGAHLQHNRIAMRNEADWRRWFRSYESYVLPYAREAQAAGADMFCVGREMDSTVVRREADWRALIGHIRAQFHGPLTYSANFDTWQGIGLWDALDFIGVSAYFPLSDRPSPSLAELEAGWDRALAPLEEASRRHGRPVLLTEAGFPSIPTAGKAPWREERVRADVWLQARCYEATLRALSRRPWIEGAYFWLWERTSPPAFRDPSHAIVDKPASFTLARWYGPR
;
A
#
# COMPACT_ATOMS: atom_id res chain seq x y z
N VAL A 1 5.43 26.37 -18.57
CA VAL A 1 5.91 27.76 -18.43
C VAL A 1 7.28 27.86 -19.05
N ARG A 2 7.52 28.90 -19.85
CA ARG A 2 8.82 29.13 -20.46
C ARG A 2 9.67 29.97 -19.51
N LEU A 3 10.82 29.44 -19.12
CA LEU A 3 11.76 30.14 -18.26
C LEU A 3 12.53 31.23 -19.04
N PRO A 4 13.16 32.22 -18.36
CA PRO A 4 13.95 33.26 -19.01
C PRO A 4 15.11 32.74 -19.86
N ASP A 5 15.64 31.55 -19.59
CA ASP A 5 16.69 30.88 -20.36
C ASP A 5 16.17 30.11 -21.59
N GLY A 6 14.85 30.17 -21.87
CA GLY A 6 14.19 29.58 -23.03
C GLY A 6 13.72 28.13 -22.82
N ARG A 7 14.01 27.46 -21.69
CA ARG A 7 13.51 26.11 -21.40
C ARG A 7 12.02 26.14 -21.12
N GLU A 8 11.30 25.16 -21.61
CA GLU A 8 9.91 24.91 -21.22
C GLU A 8 9.89 23.89 -20.07
N VAL A 9 9.33 24.30 -18.94
CA VAL A 9 9.19 23.45 -17.76
C VAL A 9 7.71 23.41 -17.31
N PRO A 10 7.27 22.31 -16.65
CA PRO A 10 5.98 22.28 -15.99
C PRO A 10 5.81 23.46 -15.04
N ARG A 11 4.57 23.93 -14.90
CA ARG A 11 4.28 25.11 -14.06
C ARG A 11 4.81 24.98 -12.62
N GLU A 12 4.81 23.76 -12.12
CA GLU A 12 5.30 23.38 -10.79
C GLU A 12 6.84 23.49 -10.63
N GLU A 13 7.59 23.37 -11.73
CA GLU A 13 9.05 23.51 -11.73
C GLU A 13 9.50 24.98 -11.88
N ALA A 14 8.70 25.81 -12.54
CA ALA A 14 9.03 27.22 -12.75
C ALA A 14 9.18 28.01 -11.44
N TYR A 15 8.46 27.63 -10.39
CA TYR A 15 8.55 28.29 -9.08
C TYR A 15 9.85 27.98 -8.33
N ARG A 16 10.49 26.85 -8.62
CA ARG A 16 11.71 26.43 -7.92
C ARG A 16 12.92 27.29 -8.28
N ASP A 17 12.90 27.94 -9.44
CA ASP A 17 13.94 28.86 -9.91
C ASP A 17 13.73 30.31 -9.43
N ASP A 18 12.56 30.63 -8.86
CA ASP A 18 12.27 31.97 -8.31
C ASP A 18 13.16 32.25 -7.09
N PRO A 19 13.92 33.36 -7.04
CA PRO A 19 14.68 33.78 -5.87
C PRO A 19 13.87 33.90 -4.58
N ALA A 20 12.58 34.22 -4.68
CA ALA A 20 11.68 34.33 -3.53
C ALA A 20 11.26 32.97 -2.95
N PHE A 21 11.49 31.86 -3.66
CA PHE A 21 11.05 30.53 -3.26
C PHE A 21 11.66 30.07 -1.93
N VAL A 22 12.99 30.12 -1.78
CA VAL A 22 13.69 29.70 -0.55
C VAL A 22 13.30 30.56 0.65
N PRO A 23 13.26 31.89 0.55
CA PRO A 23 12.74 32.74 1.63
C PRO A 23 11.29 32.42 2.03
N ALA A 24 10.43 32.10 1.06
CA ALA A 24 9.05 31.74 1.33
C ALA A 24 8.96 30.37 2.05
N ALA A 25 9.69 29.35 1.58
CA ALA A 25 9.74 28.04 2.22
C ALA A 25 10.30 28.12 3.65
N ARG A 26 11.32 28.94 3.90
CA ARG A 26 11.85 29.19 5.25
C ARG A 26 10.85 29.89 6.18
N ARG A 27 10.04 30.83 5.66
CA ARG A 27 8.94 31.44 6.46
C ARG A 27 7.89 30.41 6.85
N LEU A 28 7.52 29.50 5.94
CA LEU A 28 6.63 28.39 6.25
C LEU A 28 7.24 27.47 7.30
N LEU A 29 8.51 27.10 7.17
CA LEU A 29 9.22 26.26 8.14
C LEU A 29 9.23 26.86 9.55
N ALA A 30 9.29 28.18 9.69
CA ALA A 30 9.22 28.89 10.95
C ALA A 30 7.78 29.13 11.44
N SER A 31 6.75 28.76 10.69
CA SER A 31 5.34 28.96 11.06
C SER A 31 4.91 27.96 12.14
N ARG A 32 4.01 28.41 13.02
CA ARG A 32 3.32 27.56 14.00
C ARG A 32 1.94 27.13 13.53
N ALA A 33 1.55 27.47 12.31
CA ALA A 33 0.21 27.19 11.79
C ALA A 33 0.13 25.83 11.09
N GLY A 34 -0.61 24.93 11.66
CA GLY A 34 -1.05 23.68 11.02
C GLY A 34 0.05 22.85 10.34
N ASP A 35 0.01 22.77 9.01
CA ASP A 35 0.94 22.01 8.19
C ASP A 35 1.98 22.90 7.48
N ASP A 36 2.10 24.16 7.85
CA ASP A 36 3.03 25.11 7.19
C ASP A 36 4.47 24.68 7.35
N ALA A 37 4.89 24.32 8.57
CA ALA A 37 6.28 23.96 8.84
C ALA A 37 6.70 22.65 8.14
N PRO A 38 5.93 21.55 8.17
CA PRO A 38 6.20 20.39 7.33
C PRO A 38 6.23 20.73 5.82
N LEU A 39 5.33 21.61 5.35
CA LEU A 39 5.32 22.07 3.96
C LEU A 39 6.59 22.83 3.61
N GLY A 40 7.07 23.71 4.50
CA GLY A 40 8.32 24.45 4.32
C GLY A 40 9.52 23.51 4.14
N ALA A 41 9.62 22.47 5.01
CA ALA A 41 10.65 21.46 4.91
C ALA A 41 10.58 20.69 3.56
N TRP A 42 9.38 20.20 3.20
CA TRP A 42 9.17 19.50 1.93
C TRP A 42 9.54 20.36 0.73
N LEU A 43 9.10 21.64 0.68
CA LEU A 43 9.42 22.57 -0.41
C LEU A 43 10.92 22.73 -0.59
N LEU A 44 11.69 22.88 0.49
CA LEU A 44 13.15 22.97 0.44
C LEU A 44 13.78 21.70 -0.18
N GLY A 45 13.18 20.52 0.07
CA GLY A 45 13.59 19.24 -0.51
C GLY A 45 13.37 19.12 -2.01
N THR A 46 12.55 19.99 -2.62
CA THR A 46 12.25 19.97 -4.06
C THR A 46 13.17 20.83 -4.92
N LEU A 47 14.17 21.49 -4.32
CA LEU A 47 15.08 22.40 -5.04
C LEU A 47 15.93 21.67 -6.09
N PRO A 48 16.12 22.30 -7.26
CA PRO A 48 17.01 21.78 -8.29
C PRO A 48 18.47 21.74 -7.79
N GLU A 49 19.31 20.93 -8.43
CA GLU A 49 20.65 20.63 -7.96
C GLU A 49 21.51 21.86 -7.69
N ALA A 50 21.44 22.85 -8.56
CA ALA A 50 22.19 24.11 -8.42
C ALA A 50 21.83 24.91 -7.16
N ARG A 51 20.61 24.73 -6.62
CA ARG A 51 20.11 25.47 -5.46
C ARG A 51 20.04 24.65 -4.16
N ARG A 52 20.39 23.36 -4.19
CA ARG A 52 20.38 22.49 -3.00
C ARG A 52 21.14 23.05 -1.80
N PRO A 53 22.32 23.70 -1.96
CA PRO A 53 23.04 24.30 -0.84
C PRO A 53 22.25 25.39 -0.09
N GLU A 54 21.26 26.02 -0.74
CA GLU A 54 20.42 27.04 -0.10
C GLU A 54 19.43 26.45 0.93
N ALA A 55 19.03 25.18 0.75
CA ALA A 55 18.08 24.49 1.62
C ALA A 55 18.74 23.89 2.87
N GLU A 56 19.95 23.36 2.72
CA GLU A 56 20.57 22.47 3.71
C GLU A 56 20.67 23.07 5.13
N PRO A 57 21.08 24.35 5.34
CA PRO A 57 21.16 24.90 6.71
C PRO A 57 19.83 24.90 7.45
N ALA A 58 18.74 25.30 6.80
CA ALA A 58 17.42 25.35 7.41
C ALA A 58 16.85 23.95 7.70
N LEU A 59 17.15 22.97 6.83
CA LEU A 59 16.75 21.59 7.04
C LEU A 59 17.53 20.92 8.18
N LEU A 60 18.80 21.28 8.36
CA LEU A 60 19.60 20.80 9.50
C LEU A 60 19.07 21.31 10.84
N GLU A 61 18.66 22.57 10.90
CA GLU A 61 17.98 23.12 12.09
C GLU A 61 16.64 22.40 12.34
N ALA A 62 15.87 22.13 11.28
CA ALA A 62 14.58 21.48 11.34
C ALA A 62 14.64 20.01 11.80
N LEU A 63 15.78 19.32 11.69
CA LEU A 63 15.96 17.97 12.25
C LEU A 63 15.78 17.91 13.78
N ALA A 64 16.09 19.00 14.48
CA ALA A 64 15.92 19.11 15.93
C ALA A 64 14.58 19.76 16.36
N HIS A 65 13.65 19.93 15.42
CA HIS A 65 12.36 20.57 15.70
C HIS A 65 11.54 19.72 16.68
N HIS A 66 10.83 20.39 17.60
CA HIS A 66 10.00 19.71 18.61
C HIS A 66 8.76 19.00 18.02
N ASP A 67 8.28 19.45 16.88
CA ASP A 67 7.24 18.76 16.10
C ASP A 67 7.91 17.67 15.24
N GLU A 68 7.63 16.42 15.58
CA GLU A 68 8.17 15.24 14.88
C GLU A 68 7.83 15.20 13.39
N ARG A 69 6.71 15.83 12.97
CA ARG A 69 6.32 15.96 11.57
C ARG A 69 7.33 16.80 10.79
N VAL A 70 7.79 17.90 11.39
CA VAL A 70 8.79 18.79 10.78
C VAL A 70 10.15 18.10 10.70
N ALA A 71 10.57 17.45 11.79
CA ALA A 71 11.83 16.72 11.82
C ALA A 71 11.86 15.56 10.80
N PHE A 72 10.73 14.84 10.67
CA PHE A 72 10.56 13.78 9.68
C PHE A 72 10.67 14.30 8.22
N GLU A 73 9.93 15.37 7.90
CA GLU A 73 9.99 15.97 6.55
C GLU A 73 11.36 16.59 6.25
N ALA A 74 12.03 17.15 7.26
CA ALA A 74 13.39 17.64 7.11
C ALA A 74 14.38 16.52 6.76
N ALA A 75 14.28 15.37 7.43
CA ALA A 75 15.09 14.19 7.10
C ALA A 75 14.82 13.71 5.67
N GLN A 76 13.55 13.62 5.27
CA GLN A 76 13.14 13.25 3.91
C GLN A 76 13.68 14.24 2.86
N ALA A 77 13.58 15.54 3.14
CA ALA A 77 14.12 16.59 2.26
C ALA A 77 15.64 16.47 2.13
N LEU A 78 16.36 16.25 3.23
CA LEU A 78 17.81 16.05 3.21
C LEU A 78 18.23 14.80 2.41
N ALA A 79 17.43 13.75 2.37
CA ALA A 79 17.69 12.61 1.47
C ALA A 79 17.79 13.04 0.01
N GLN A 80 17.04 14.06 -0.41
CA GLN A 80 17.01 14.57 -1.78
C GLN A 80 18.10 15.62 -2.05
N VAL A 81 18.26 16.59 -1.13
CA VAL A 81 19.09 17.77 -1.37
C VAL A 81 20.36 17.85 -0.52
N GLY A 82 20.48 17.06 0.55
CA GLY A 82 21.60 17.10 1.49
C GLY A 82 22.94 16.77 0.86
N THR A 83 24.00 17.39 1.39
CA THR A 83 25.41 17.13 1.03
C THR A 83 26.07 16.25 2.11
N PRO A 84 27.33 15.81 1.93
CA PRO A 84 28.08 15.11 2.98
C PRO A 84 28.15 15.85 4.32
N LYS A 85 27.96 17.17 4.33
CA LYS A 85 27.92 17.97 5.57
C LYS A 85 26.74 17.62 6.48
N ALA A 86 25.63 17.13 5.90
CA ALA A 86 24.46 16.72 6.67
C ALA A 86 24.64 15.38 7.40
N LEU A 87 25.65 14.57 7.05
CA LEU A 87 25.78 13.20 7.57
C LEU A 87 25.95 13.12 9.08
N GLU A 88 26.65 14.07 9.70
CA GLU A 88 26.84 14.09 11.15
C GLU A 88 25.51 14.40 11.89
N ALA A 89 24.78 15.42 11.45
CA ALA A 89 23.49 15.78 12.04
C ALA A 89 22.44 14.68 11.84
N LEU A 90 22.39 14.08 10.66
CA LEU A 90 21.51 12.95 10.38
C LEU A 90 21.85 11.72 11.23
N ARG A 91 23.14 11.47 11.49
CA ARG A 91 23.55 10.40 12.40
C ARG A 91 23.12 10.68 13.82
N ALA A 92 23.30 11.91 14.31
CA ALA A 92 22.82 12.31 15.64
C ALA A 92 21.31 12.13 15.75
N ALA A 93 20.54 12.58 14.77
CA ALA A 93 19.09 12.38 14.73
C ALA A 93 18.69 10.90 14.67
N ALA A 94 19.40 10.08 13.90
CA ALA A 94 19.18 8.63 13.82
C ALA A 94 19.42 7.90 15.15
N GLY A 95 20.33 8.42 16.00
CA GLY A 95 20.61 7.83 17.32
C GLY A 95 19.79 8.39 18.46
N GLN A 96 19.34 9.64 18.39
CA GLN A 96 18.85 10.40 19.54
C GLN A 96 17.42 10.93 19.43
N ALA A 97 16.82 11.00 18.23
CA ALA A 97 15.46 11.48 18.09
C ALA A 97 14.48 10.62 18.91
N SER A 98 13.51 11.25 19.57
CA SER A 98 12.50 10.56 20.38
C SER A 98 11.61 9.66 19.53
N CYS A 99 11.22 10.12 18.35
CA CYS A 99 10.39 9.39 17.39
C CYS A 99 11.20 8.38 16.58
N ALA A 100 10.73 7.12 16.53
CA ALA A 100 11.40 6.06 15.81
C ALA A 100 11.41 6.31 14.29
N GLU A 101 10.33 6.86 13.73
CA GLU A 101 10.19 7.18 12.31
C GLU A 101 11.19 8.28 11.91
N VAL A 102 11.42 9.27 12.76
CA VAL A 102 12.45 10.31 12.54
C VAL A 102 13.85 9.69 12.55
N ARG A 103 14.14 8.79 13.52
CA ARG A 103 15.43 8.08 13.55
C ARG A 103 15.69 7.31 12.23
N LEU A 104 14.71 6.56 11.78
CA LEU A 104 14.82 5.76 10.57
C LEU A 104 14.90 6.62 9.30
N ALA A 105 14.08 7.69 9.20
CA ALA A 105 14.15 8.63 8.09
C ALA A 105 15.52 9.30 8.01
N SER A 106 16.12 9.66 9.16
CA SER A 106 17.46 10.22 9.23
C SER A 106 18.54 9.23 8.79
N GLY A 107 18.46 7.98 9.22
CA GLY A 107 19.34 6.90 8.79
C GLY A 107 19.24 6.63 7.27
N PHE A 108 18.01 6.59 6.76
CA PHE A 108 17.74 6.47 5.33
C PHE A 108 18.33 7.66 4.54
N ALA A 109 18.10 8.89 5.01
CA ALA A 109 18.65 10.09 4.38
C ALA A 109 20.17 10.07 4.32
N ALA A 110 20.84 9.67 5.40
CA ALA A 110 22.29 9.53 5.42
C ALA A 110 22.79 8.48 4.40
N THR A 111 22.06 7.37 4.24
CA THR A 111 22.37 6.35 3.23
C THR A 111 22.20 6.87 1.81
N GLU A 112 21.12 7.59 1.51
CA GLU A 112 20.87 8.18 0.19
C GLU A 112 21.89 9.27 -0.18
N ILE A 113 22.30 10.10 0.77
CA ILE A 113 23.38 11.08 0.54
C ILE A 113 24.69 10.36 0.16
N ARG A 114 25.08 9.33 0.92
CA ARG A 114 26.30 8.55 0.61
C ARG A 114 26.24 7.90 -0.76
N ARG A 115 25.13 7.25 -1.07
CA ARG A 115 24.92 6.62 -2.38
C ARG A 115 25.07 7.61 -3.54
N ARG A 116 24.56 8.84 -3.36
CA ARG A 116 24.58 9.89 -4.39
C ARG A 116 25.95 10.58 -4.50
N THR A 117 26.66 10.73 -3.39
CA THR A 117 27.90 11.55 -3.33
C THR A 117 29.17 10.71 -3.27
N GLY A 118 29.11 9.39 -3.10
CA GLY A 118 30.27 8.54 -2.88
C GLY A 118 30.98 8.75 -1.54
N ALA A 119 30.36 9.44 -0.60
CA ALA A 119 30.94 9.67 0.73
C ALA A 119 31.14 8.32 1.48
N PRO A 120 32.24 8.16 2.24
CA PRO A 120 32.55 6.91 2.91
C PRO A 120 31.50 6.54 3.95
N ASP A 121 31.32 5.22 4.17
CA ASP A 121 30.40 4.72 5.17
C ASP A 121 31.02 4.89 6.56
N PRO A 122 30.40 5.66 7.45
CA PRO A 122 30.82 5.68 8.84
C PRO A 122 30.40 4.38 9.54
N ALA A 123 31.03 4.09 10.69
CA ALA A 123 30.66 2.93 11.49
C ALA A 123 29.14 2.81 11.69
N PRO A 124 28.56 1.59 11.67
CA PRO A 124 27.11 1.40 11.79
C PRO A 124 26.55 2.06 13.04
N VAL A 125 25.43 2.75 12.90
CA VAL A 125 24.66 3.25 14.06
C VAL A 125 24.16 2.01 14.80
N PRO A 126 24.39 1.88 16.12
CA PRO A 126 23.86 0.76 16.87
C PRO A 126 22.34 0.68 16.67
N ALA A 127 21.85 -0.51 16.37
CA ALA A 127 20.41 -0.75 16.27
C ALA A 127 19.74 -0.31 17.58
N ALA A 128 18.67 0.50 17.49
CA ALA A 128 17.87 0.84 18.64
C ALA A 128 17.32 -0.44 19.29
N SER A 129 17.18 -0.40 20.62
CA SER A 129 16.75 -1.51 21.50
C SER A 129 15.62 -2.37 20.90
N ALA A 130 15.73 -3.69 21.14
CA ALA A 130 14.87 -4.74 20.58
C ALA A 130 13.37 -4.45 20.75
N ASP A 131 12.75 -3.99 19.67
CA ASP A 131 11.31 -4.10 19.48
C ASP A 131 10.90 -5.58 19.47
N PRO A 132 9.70 -5.96 19.91
CA PRO A 132 9.24 -7.33 19.86
C PRO A 132 9.31 -7.86 18.42
N ALA A 133 9.92 -9.03 18.25
CA ALA A 133 10.16 -9.64 16.94
C ALA A 133 8.87 -10.19 16.35
N LEU A 134 8.71 -10.10 15.03
CA LEU A 134 7.79 -10.96 14.31
C LEU A 134 8.23 -12.41 14.42
N PRO A 135 7.30 -13.38 14.40
CA PRO A 135 7.64 -14.79 14.51
C PRO A 135 8.67 -15.23 13.47
N PRO A 136 9.56 -16.18 13.78
CA PRO A 136 10.48 -16.75 12.80
C PRO A 136 9.73 -17.26 11.55
N GLY A 137 10.25 -16.95 10.37
CA GLY A 137 9.60 -17.36 9.12
C GLY A 137 8.40 -16.51 8.68
N PHE A 138 8.01 -15.50 9.47
CA PHE A 138 6.90 -14.60 9.13
C PHE A 138 7.12 -13.95 7.76
N ARG A 139 6.09 -14.02 6.89
CA ARG A 139 6.11 -13.40 5.57
C ARG A 139 5.90 -11.89 5.72
N ARG A 140 6.99 -11.14 5.71
CA ARG A 140 7.02 -9.67 5.77
C ARG A 140 6.63 -9.11 4.40
N GLY A 141 5.32 -9.10 4.15
CA GLY A 141 4.75 -8.82 2.84
C GLY A 141 4.27 -7.38 2.67
N VAL A 142 4.27 -6.93 1.43
CA VAL A 142 3.66 -5.67 1.00
C VAL A 142 2.92 -5.91 -0.31
N SER A 143 1.74 -5.33 -0.44
CA SER A 143 0.96 -5.36 -1.68
C SER A 143 1.46 -4.31 -2.65
N TRP A 144 1.70 -4.70 -3.88
CA TRP A 144 2.11 -3.84 -4.97
C TRP A 144 1.11 -3.95 -6.13
N TRP A 145 0.70 -2.81 -6.61
CA TRP A 145 -0.28 -2.70 -7.68
C TRP A 145 0.41 -2.51 -9.02
N MET A 146 0.02 -3.32 -9.98
CA MET A 146 0.52 -3.20 -11.34
C MET A 146 -0.27 -2.12 -12.08
N SER A 147 0.34 -0.96 -12.29
CA SER A 147 -0.19 0.10 -13.14
C SER A 147 0.28 -0.09 -14.60
N GLU A 148 -0.56 0.33 -15.55
CA GLU A 148 -0.32 0.17 -16.98
C GLU A 148 1.10 0.54 -17.44
N GLY A 149 1.77 -0.39 -18.14
CA GLY A 149 2.94 -0.10 -18.97
C GLY A 149 4.25 0.25 -18.25
N ARG A 150 4.42 -0.06 -16.94
CA ARG A 150 5.59 0.35 -16.16
C ARG A 150 6.26 -0.80 -15.43
N THR A 151 6.89 -1.71 -16.17
CA THR A 151 7.77 -2.76 -15.61
C THR A 151 9.00 -2.17 -14.89
N ASP A 152 9.55 -1.06 -15.38
CA ASP A 152 10.64 -0.30 -14.77
C ASP A 152 10.28 0.26 -13.37
N ALA A 153 9.03 0.70 -13.18
CA ALA A 153 8.53 1.14 -11.87
C ALA A 153 8.46 -0.02 -10.86
N GLY A 154 8.19 -1.25 -11.32
CA GLY A 154 8.22 -2.46 -10.49
C GLY A 154 9.61 -2.72 -9.94
N GLU A 155 10.64 -2.71 -10.78
CA GLU A 155 12.01 -3.00 -10.37
C GLU A 155 12.52 -2.04 -9.29
N ALA A 156 12.31 -0.74 -9.46
CA ALA A 156 12.68 0.26 -8.45
C ALA A 156 11.92 0.07 -7.14
N SER A 157 10.63 -0.24 -7.21
CA SER A 157 9.78 -0.52 -6.05
C SER A 157 10.25 -1.76 -5.30
N PHE A 158 10.57 -2.85 -5.99
CA PHE A 158 10.99 -4.11 -5.37
C PHE A 158 12.36 -3.98 -4.68
N ARG A 159 13.33 -3.29 -5.30
CA ARG A 159 14.61 -2.96 -4.64
C ARG A 159 14.39 -2.14 -3.37
N ARG A 160 13.51 -1.15 -3.41
CA ARG A 160 13.21 -0.34 -2.24
C ARG A 160 12.49 -1.14 -1.16
N LEU A 161 11.52 -2.00 -1.50
CA LEU A 161 10.86 -2.90 -0.54
C LEU A 161 11.87 -3.83 0.15
N ALA A 162 12.75 -4.45 -0.61
CA ALA A 162 13.82 -5.29 -0.06
C ALA A 162 14.74 -4.51 0.88
N SER A 163 15.10 -3.28 0.55
CA SER A 163 15.93 -2.43 1.41
C SER A 163 15.26 -2.04 2.73
N LEU A 164 13.92 -2.04 2.78
CA LEU A 164 13.13 -1.86 4.00
C LEU A 164 12.97 -3.16 4.81
N GLY A 165 13.51 -4.28 4.33
CA GLY A 165 13.46 -5.57 4.99
C GLY A 165 12.22 -6.39 4.68
N ALA A 166 11.40 -6.01 3.69
CA ALA A 166 10.35 -6.89 3.18
C ALA A 166 10.96 -8.19 2.64
N SER A 167 10.27 -9.32 2.82
CA SER A 167 10.67 -10.61 2.28
C SER A 167 9.69 -11.15 1.23
N TRP A 168 8.53 -10.51 1.11
CA TRP A 168 7.48 -10.87 0.18
C TRP A 168 6.85 -9.65 -0.47
N VAL A 169 6.41 -9.81 -1.72
CA VAL A 169 5.52 -8.89 -2.39
C VAL A 169 4.29 -9.63 -2.93
N SER A 170 3.11 -9.07 -2.73
CA SER A 170 1.89 -9.51 -3.41
C SER A 170 1.72 -8.65 -4.66
N ILE A 171 1.84 -9.26 -5.84
CA ILE A 171 1.63 -8.60 -7.12
C ILE A 171 0.15 -8.71 -7.47
N HIS A 172 -0.53 -7.58 -7.47
CA HIS A 172 -1.92 -7.48 -7.86
C HIS A 172 -2.02 -7.13 -9.34
N THR A 173 -2.71 -7.99 -10.10
CA THR A 173 -3.05 -7.69 -11.49
C THR A 173 -4.44 -7.05 -11.52
N TRP A 174 -4.67 -6.15 -12.44
CA TRP A 174 -5.95 -5.49 -12.58
C TRP A 174 -6.57 -5.81 -13.93
N ASP A 175 -7.71 -6.51 -13.89
CA ASP A 175 -8.50 -6.73 -15.09
C ASP A 175 -9.96 -6.32 -14.85
N PRO A 176 -10.46 -5.28 -15.53
CA PRO A 176 -11.84 -4.84 -15.40
C PRO A 176 -12.76 -5.77 -16.18
N LEU A 177 -13.54 -6.60 -15.52
CA LEU A 177 -14.20 -7.70 -16.23
C LEU A 177 -15.68 -7.89 -15.95
N GLN A 178 -16.17 -7.57 -14.76
CA GLN A 178 -17.57 -7.81 -14.43
C GLN A 178 -18.35 -6.50 -14.37
N ARG A 179 -19.42 -6.39 -15.19
CA ARG A 179 -20.23 -5.16 -15.30
C ARG A 179 -21.37 -5.07 -14.28
N GLY A 180 -21.80 -6.19 -13.75
CA GLY A 180 -22.90 -6.24 -12.79
C GLY A 180 -22.81 -7.44 -11.86
N LEU A 181 -23.58 -7.43 -10.77
CA LEU A 181 -23.54 -8.48 -9.75
C LEU A 181 -24.07 -9.82 -10.26
N ASP A 182 -24.89 -9.82 -11.29
CA ASP A 182 -25.57 -10.98 -11.87
C ASP A 182 -25.18 -11.25 -13.32
N GLU A 183 -24.18 -10.53 -13.85
CA GLU A 183 -23.66 -10.76 -15.19
C GLU A 183 -22.46 -11.72 -15.17
N PRO A 184 -22.44 -12.71 -16.06
CA PRO A 184 -21.26 -13.54 -16.26
C PRO A 184 -20.07 -12.69 -16.72
N LEU A 185 -18.88 -13.05 -16.29
CA LEU A 185 -17.63 -12.42 -16.70
C LEU A 185 -17.40 -12.52 -18.19
N PHE A 186 -16.88 -11.44 -18.77
CA PHE A 186 -16.40 -11.39 -20.14
C PHE A 186 -14.95 -10.90 -20.19
N ALA A 187 -14.04 -11.76 -19.83
CA ALA A 187 -12.63 -11.53 -20.11
C ALA A 187 -12.40 -11.65 -21.62
N LYS A 188 -11.93 -10.60 -22.29
CA LYS A 188 -11.29 -10.75 -23.60
C LYS A 188 -9.81 -11.04 -23.35
N PRO A 189 -9.34 -12.26 -23.64
CA PRO A 189 -7.96 -12.67 -23.35
C PRO A 189 -6.89 -11.76 -23.94
N ASP A 190 -7.21 -11.07 -25.03
CA ASP A 190 -6.28 -10.28 -25.83
C ASP A 190 -5.92 -8.91 -25.23
N ARG A 191 -6.53 -8.52 -24.13
CA ARG A 191 -6.35 -7.20 -23.49
C ARG A 191 -6.08 -7.26 -21.98
N HIS A 192 -5.56 -8.37 -21.49
CA HIS A 192 -5.15 -8.48 -20.10
C HIS A 192 -3.90 -7.62 -19.88
N PHE A 193 -4.10 -6.42 -19.36
CA PHE A 193 -3.02 -5.64 -18.78
C PHE A 193 -2.41 -6.47 -17.65
N GLY A 194 -1.16 -6.77 -17.75
CA GLY A 194 -0.49 -7.46 -16.68
C GLY A 194 -0.12 -8.90 -16.94
N PHE A 195 -0.86 -9.63 -17.74
CA PHE A 195 -0.49 -11.00 -18.06
C PHE A 195 0.87 -11.07 -18.79
N ARG A 196 1.11 -10.18 -19.76
CA ARG A 196 2.36 -10.17 -20.56
C ARG A 196 3.59 -9.81 -19.72
N ASP A 197 3.42 -9.01 -18.68
CA ASP A 197 4.51 -8.48 -17.85
C ASP A 197 4.70 -9.25 -16.55
N LEU A 198 3.75 -10.13 -16.19
CA LEU A 198 3.76 -10.85 -14.90
C LEU A 198 5.06 -11.63 -14.71
N GLY A 199 5.49 -12.40 -15.71
CA GLY A 199 6.72 -13.17 -15.62
C GLY A 199 7.96 -12.29 -15.43
N ALA A 200 8.03 -11.13 -16.09
CA ALA A 200 9.10 -10.17 -15.90
C ALA A 200 9.10 -9.57 -14.49
N LEU A 201 7.93 -9.23 -13.97
CA LEU A 201 7.76 -8.69 -12.61
C LEU A 201 8.14 -9.71 -11.53
N VAL A 202 7.72 -10.98 -11.67
CA VAL A 202 8.11 -12.05 -10.74
C VAL A 202 9.64 -12.20 -10.71
N ARG A 203 10.29 -12.27 -11.88
CA ARG A 203 11.77 -12.35 -11.95
C ARG A 203 12.45 -11.12 -11.37
N SER A 204 11.90 -9.94 -11.59
CA SER A 204 12.43 -8.68 -11.04
C SER A 204 12.31 -8.64 -9.50
N ALA A 205 11.20 -9.12 -8.94
CA ALA A 205 11.03 -9.23 -7.50
C ALA A 205 12.02 -10.23 -6.89
N HIS A 206 12.20 -11.40 -7.53
CA HIS A 206 13.21 -12.40 -7.12
C HIS A 206 14.64 -11.84 -7.19
N ALA A 207 14.97 -11.09 -8.25
CA ALA A 207 16.28 -10.43 -8.38
C ALA A 207 16.52 -9.40 -7.26
N ALA A 208 15.46 -8.82 -6.70
CA ALA A 208 15.52 -7.95 -5.53
C ALA A 208 15.55 -8.73 -4.19
N GLY A 209 15.47 -10.07 -4.20
CA GLY A 209 15.45 -10.92 -3.00
C GLY A 209 14.07 -11.09 -2.37
N LEU A 210 13.00 -10.70 -3.05
CA LEU A 210 11.62 -10.86 -2.57
C LEU A 210 11.02 -12.17 -3.09
N ARG A 211 10.23 -12.85 -2.26
CA ARG A 211 9.29 -13.89 -2.71
C ARG A 211 7.99 -13.25 -3.20
N VAL A 212 7.27 -13.96 -4.07
CA VAL A 212 6.12 -13.41 -4.77
C VAL A 212 4.86 -14.22 -4.52
N MET A 213 3.80 -13.53 -4.08
CA MET A 213 2.43 -14.00 -4.19
C MET A 213 1.78 -13.33 -5.40
N VAL A 214 1.30 -14.11 -6.36
CA VAL A 214 0.47 -13.59 -7.46
C VAL A 214 -0.97 -13.57 -7.01
N LYS A 215 -1.61 -12.41 -7.13
CA LYS A 215 -2.98 -12.17 -6.67
C LYS A 215 -3.82 -11.52 -7.79
N PRO A 216 -4.41 -12.32 -8.68
CA PRO A 216 -5.28 -11.80 -9.72
C PRO A 216 -6.48 -11.07 -9.12
N HIS A 217 -6.72 -9.84 -9.56
CA HIS A 217 -7.78 -8.99 -9.06
C HIS A 217 -8.86 -8.81 -10.13
N LEU A 218 -10.06 -9.28 -9.79
CA LEU A 218 -11.24 -9.03 -10.59
C LEU A 218 -11.83 -7.67 -10.20
N GLU A 219 -11.83 -6.72 -11.12
CA GLU A 219 -12.51 -5.44 -10.93
C GLU A 219 -13.99 -5.55 -11.31
N MET A 220 -14.86 -5.04 -10.45
CA MET A 220 -16.25 -4.83 -10.76
C MET A 220 -16.43 -3.47 -11.44
N ARG A 221 -16.78 -3.43 -12.73
CA ARG A 221 -17.24 -2.19 -13.37
C ARG A 221 -18.69 -1.95 -12.96
N GLY A 222 -18.89 -1.40 -11.78
CA GLY A 222 -20.22 -1.07 -11.29
C GLY A 222 -20.89 0.10 -12.01
N TYR A 223 -20.14 0.91 -12.77
CA TYR A 223 -20.66 2.09 -13.42
C TYR A 223 -19.81 2.49 -14.63
N GLU A 224 -20.40 2.49 -15.81
CA GLU A 224 -19.86 3.20 -16.98
C GLU A 224 -20.57 4.55 -17.10
N PRO A 225 -19.87 5.67 -16.92
CA PRO A 225 -20.48 6.98 -17.12
C PRO A 225 -20.94 7.13 -18.56
N THR A 226 -22.14 7.66 -18.75
CA THR A 226 -22.63 8.09 -20.06
C THR A 226 -21.71 9.18 -20.65
N GLU A 227 -21.81 9.47 -21.95
CA GLU A 227 -20.99 10.52 -22.55
C GLU A 227 -21.27 11.90 -21.93
N GLU A 228 -22.51 12.15 -21.52
CA GLU A 228 -22.89 13.37 -20.80
C GLU A 228 -22.23 13.45 -19.42
N GLU A 229 -22.24 12.35 -18.67
CA GLU A 229 -21.57 12.26 -17.37
C GLU A 229 -20.06 12.39 -17.49
N ARG A 230 -19.44 11.80 -18.53
CA ARG A 230 -18.02 12.01 -18.85
C ARG A 230 -17.73 13.49 -19.15
N ARG A 231 -18.64 14.19 -19.83
CA ARG A 231 -18.52 15.62 -20.09
C ARG A 231 -18.55 16.44 -18.81
N ILE A 232 -19.45 16.09 -17.86
CA ILE A 232 -19.50 16.70 -16.52
C ILE A 232 -18.21 16.43 -15.75
N PHE A 233 -17.68 15.19 -15.77
CA PHE A 233 -16.41 14.87 -15.12
C PHE A 233 -15.21 15.64 -15.67
N ARG A 234 -15.18 15.90 -16.98
CA ARG A 234 -14.12 16.68 -17.64
C ARG A 234 -14.33 18.19 -17.51
N GLY A 235 -15.54 18.62 -17.18
CA GLY A 235 -15.88 20.03 -17.03
C GLY A 235 -15.31 20.67 -15.76
N THR A 236 -15.32 22.00 -15.73
CA THR A 236 -14.86 22.80 -14.58
C THR A 236 -15.93 23.03 -13.52
N ASP A 237 -17.20 22.68 -13.81
CA ASP A 237 -18.32 22.83 -12.88
C ASP A 237 -18.22 21.87 -11.72
N SER A 238 -17.82 22.39 -10.57
CA SER A 238 -17.62 21.60 -9.35
C SER A 238 -18.94 21.20 -8.68
N GLU A 239 -20.04 21.91 -8.93
CA GLU A 239 -21.37 21.61 -8.36
C GLU A 239 -22.03 20.49 -9.15
N ALA A 240 -22.04 20.58 -10.47
CA ALA A 240 -22.52 19.52 -11.37
C ALA A 240 -21.74 18.20 -11.12
N ARG A 241 -20.43 18.28 -10.92
CA ARG A 241 -19.60 17.12 -10.60
C ARG A 241 -19.96 16.49 -9.25
N ARG A 242 -20.18 17.30 -8.19
CA ARG A 242 -20.62 16.79 -6.88
C ARG A 242 -22.00 16.15 -6.94
N ALA A 243 -22.94 16.79 -7.64
CA ALA A 243 -24.29 16.25 -7.83
C ALA A 243 -24.25 14.92 -8.58
N LEU A 244 -23.42 14.81 -9.63
CA LEU A 244 -23.23 13.57 -10.38
C LEU A 244 -22.65 12.46 -9.49
N VAL A 245 -21.57 12.74 -8.74
CA VAL A 245 -20.96 11.78 -7.80
C VAL A 245 -22.00 11.29 -6.78
N ALA A 246 -22.73 12.20 -6.15
CA ALA A 246 -23.77 11.84 -5.20
C ALA A 246 -24.90 11.00 -5.84
N GLY A 247 -25.29 11.32 -7.07
CA GLY A 247 -26.28 10.54 -7.83
C GLY A 247 -25.78 9.13 -8.20
N VAL A 248 -24.51 8.99 -8.54
CA VAL A 248 -23.85 7.70 -8.80
C VAL A 248 -23.78 6.90 -7.51
N GLU A 249 -23.32 7.48 -6.41
CA GLU A 249 -23.26 6.83 -5.09
C GLU A 249 -24.65 6.41 -4.59
N ALA A 250 -25.68 7.19 -4.82
CA ALA A 250 -27.06 6.84 -4.46
C ALA A 250 -27.60 5.65 -5.28
N ARG A 251 -27.25 5.58 -6.58
CA ARG A 251 -27.66 4.48 -7.47
C ARG A 251 -26.88 3.18 -7.22
N MET A 252 -25.61 3.30 -6.86
CA MET A 252 -24.70 2.16 -6.73
C MET A 252 -24.46 1.71 -5.30
N GLY A 253 -24.90 2.49 -4.33
CA GLY A 253 -24.58 2.35 -2.92
C GLY A 253 -23.18 2.89 -2.58
N GLN A 254 -22.99 3.34 -1.34
CA GLN A 254 -21.68 3.74 -0.85
C GLN A 254 -20.75 2.52 -0.87
N GLY A 255 -19.61 2.61 -1.56
CA GLY A 255 -18.65 1.52 -1.70
C GLY A 255 -18.90 0.62 -2.92
N ALA A 256 -19.26 1.18 -4.07
CA ALA A 256 -19.45 0.44 -5.33
C ALA A 256 -18.27 -0.47 -5.70
N HIS A 257 -17.06 -0.13 -5.29
CA HIS A 257 -15.84 -0.94 -5.43
C HIS A 257 -15.77 -2.15 -4.48
N LEU A 258 -16.66 -2.25 -3.46
CA LEU A 258 -16.71 -3.36 -2.51
C LEU A 258 -17.80 -4.39 -2.82
N GLN A 259 -18.33 -4.41 -4.05
CA GLN A 259 -19.46 -5.28 -4.38
C GLN A 259 -19.08 -6.71 -4.80
N HIS A 260 -17.79 -7.05 -4.87
CA HIS A 260 -17.35 -8.42 -5.19
C HIS A 260 -18.00 -9.47 -4.28
N ASN A 261 -18.19 -9.15 -3.01
CA ASN A 261 -18.80 -10.02 -2.03
C ASN A 261 -20.32 -10.21 -2.21
N ARG A 262 -20.95 -9.53 -3.19
CA ARG A 262 -22.39 -9.62 -3.52
C ARG A 262 -22.69 -10.29 -4.84
N ILE A 263 -21.70 -10.79 -5.57
CA ILE A 263 -21.88 -11.48 -6.84
C ILE A 263 -22.87 -12.64 -6.66
N ALA A 264 -23.94 -12.65 -7.45
CA ALA A 264 -24.96 -13.70 -7.42
C ALA A 264 -25.63 -13.87 -8.79
N MET A 265 -25.47 -15.02 -9.39
CA MET A 265 -26.11 -15.34 -10.67
C MET A 265 -27.58 -15.71 -10.49
N ARG A 266 -28.40 -15.45 -11.51
CA ARG A 266 -29.85 -15.62 -11.50
C ARG A 266 -30.30 -17.09 -11.54
N ASN A 267 -29.51 -17.95 -12.17
CA ASN A 267 -29.84 -19.35 -12.41
C ASN A 267 -28.56 -20.21 -12.60
N GLU A 268 -28.73 -21.52 -12.64
CA GLU A 268 -27.64 -22.48 -12.80
C GLU A 268 -26.85 -22.33 -14.12
N ALA A 269 -27.50 -21.91 -15.19
CA ALA A 269 -26.82 -21.72 -16.47
C ALA A 269 -25.86 -20.52 -16.41
N ASP A 270 -26.27 -19.45 -15.73
CA ASP A 270 -25.43 -18.26 -15.51
C ASP A 270 -24.29 -18.55 -14.55
N TRP A 271 -24.51 -19.34 -13.47
CA TRP A 271 -23.43 -19.81 -12.60
C TRP A 271 -22.39 -20.61 -13.36
N ARG A 272 -22.79 -21.59 -14.19
CA ARG A 272 -21.87 -22.35 -15.02
C ARG A 272 -21.11 -21.47 -16.01
N ARG A 273 -21.74 -20.42 -16.54
CA ARG A 273 -21.11 -19.46 -17.44
C ARG A 273 -20.09 -18.60 -16.67
N TRP A 274 -20.46 -18.16 -15.49
CA TRP A 274 -19.60 -17.35 -14.64
C TRP A 274 -18.32 -18.12 -14.27
N PHE A 275 -18.44 -19.35 -13.78
CA PHE A 275 -17.29 -20.18 -13.43
C PHE A 275 -16.39 -20.48 -14.62
N ARG A 276 -16.94 -20.79 -15.79
CA ARG A 276 -16.14 -20.95 -17.01
C ARG A 276 -15.39 -19.67 -17.39
N SER A 277 -16.02 -18.51 -17.24
CA SER A 277 -15.40 -17.23 -17.52
C SER A 277 -14.31 -16.92 -16.51
N TYR A 278 -14.56 -17.15 -15.22
CA TYR A 278 -13.56 -16.96 -14.18
C TYR A 278 -12.38 -17.93 -14.33
N GLU A 279 -12.64 -19.18 -14.65
CA GLU A 279 -11.61 -20.18 -14.95
C GLU A 279 -10.74 -19.76 -16.14
N SER A 280 -11.36 -19.32 -17.25
CA SER A 280 -10.62 -18.83 -18.42
C SER A 280 -9.79 -17.58 -18.14
N TYR A 281 -10.14 -16.81 -17.10
CA TYR A 281 -9.38 -15.68 -16.58
C TYR A 281 -8.22 -16.12 -15.68
N VAL A 282 -8.50 -16.94 -14.66
CA VAL A 282 -7.53 -17.21 -13.58
C VAL A 282 -6.47 -18.25 -13.94
N LEU A 283 -6.80 -19.26 -14.77
CA LEU A 283 -5.87 -20.32 -15.14
C LEU A 283 -4.65 -19.84 -15.97
N PRO A 284 -4.79 -18.89 -16.92
CA PRO A 284 -3.63 -18.27 -17.55
C PRO A 284 -2.66 -17.64 -16.55
N TYR A 285 -3.17 -16.95 -15.53
CA TYR A 285 -2.34 -16.39 -14.46
C TYR A 285 -1.65 -17.47 -13.63
N ALA A 286 -2.34 -18.55 -13.29
CA ALA A 286 -1.75 -19.67 -12.57
C ALA A 286 -0.60 -20.33 -13.36
N ARG A 287 -0.79 -20.55 -14.69
CA ARG A 287 0.27 -21.07 -15.57
C ARG A 287 1.47 -20.13 -15.66
N GLU A 288 1.22 -18.83 -15.86
CA GLU A 288 2.30 -17.84 -15.95
C GLU A 288 3.04 -17.69 -14.61
N ALA A 289 2.31 -17.69 -13.50
CA ALA A 289 2.90 -17.68 -12.16
C ALA A 289 3.80 -18.91 -11.93
N GLN A 290 3.36 -20.11 -12.36
CA GLN A 290 4.18 -21.33 -12.31
C GLN A 290 5.42 -21.21 -13.20
N ALA A 291 5.25 -20.77 -14.45
CA ALA A 291 6.35 -20.62 -15.40
C ALA A 291 7.39 -19.60 -14.95
N ALA A 292 6.95 -18.53 -14.28
CA ALA A 292 7.82 -17.50 -13.72
C ALA A 292 8.44 -17.87 -12.37
N GLY A 293 8.00 -18.97 -11.75
CA GLY A 293 8.49 -19.43 -10.45
C GLY A 293 7.92 -18.67 -9.25
N ALA A 294 6.71 -18.11 -9.35
CA ALA A 294 6.07 -17.45 -8.21
C ALA A 294 5.95 -18.40 -7.00
N ASP A 295 6.05 -17.86 -5.79
CA ASP A 295 6.12 -18.64 -4.56
C ASP A 295 4.76 -18.96 -3.93
N MET A 296 3.69 -18.25 -4.33
CA MET A 296 2.32 -18.44 -3.85
C MET A 296 1.31 -17.90 -4.87
N PHE A 297 0.11 -18.48 -4.88
CA PHE A 297 -0.98 -18.01 -5.73
C PHE A 297 -2.27 -17.82 -4.92
N CYS A 298 -2.94 -16.68 -5.11
CA CYS A 298 -4.24 -16.39 -4.54
C CYS A 298 -5.33 -16.73 -5.57
N VAL A 299 -6.19 -17.70 -5.25
CA VAL A 299 -7.18 -18.25 -6.18
C VAL A 299 -8.39 -17.34 -6.41
N GLY A 300 -8.59 -16.34 -5.53
CA GLY A 300 -9.67 -15.37 -5.64
C GLY A 300 -9.64 -14.37 -4.48
N ARG A 301 -10.30 -13.23 -4.67
CA ARG A 301 -10.33 -12.13 -3.69
C ARG A 301 -11.76 -11.62 -3.50
N GLU A 302 -12.21 -11.62 -2.26
CA GLU A 302 -13.45 -10.95 -1.78
C GLU A 302 -14.73 -11.28 -2.57
N MET A 303 -14.79 -12.44 -3.20
CA MET A 303 -15.97 -12.96 -3.88
C MET A 303 -16.75 -13.95 -2.99
N ASP A 304 -16.80 -13.69 -1.70
CA ASP A 304 -17.23 -14.62 -0.65
C ASP A 304 -18.66 -15.12 -0.87
N SER A 305 -19.58 -14.28 -1.39
CA SER A 305 -20.93 -14.71 -1.76
C SER A 305 -20.93 -15.85 -2.79
N THR A 306 -19.97 -15.86 -3.73
CA THR A 306 -19.85 -16.94 -4.72
C THR A 306 -19.30 -18.20 -4.06
N VAL A 307 -18.36 -18.06 -3.13
CA VAL A 307 -17.75 -19.17 -2.39
C VAL A 307 -18.82 -19.87 -1.54
N VAL A 308 -19.55 -19.11 -0.73
CA VAL A 308 -20.60 -19.63 0.17
C VAL A 308 -21.72 -20.31 -0.62
N ARG A 309 -22.13 -19.76 -1.75
CA ARG A 309 -23.22 -20.30 -2.58
C ARG A 309 -22.81 -21.47 -3.46
N ARG A 310 -21.54 -21.52 -3.85
CA ARG A 310 -21.03 -22.43 -4.91
C ARG A 310 -19.74 -23.12 -4.49
N GLU A 311 -19.68 -23.62 -3.27
CA GLU A 311 -18.49 -24.26 -2.71
C GLU A 311 -17.97 -25.40 -3.59
N ALA A 312 -18.86 -26.25 -4.13
CA ALA A 312 -18.45 -27.37 -5.00
C ALA A 312 -17.74 -26.90 -6.29
N ASP A 313 -18.25 -25.81 -6.92
CA ASP A 313 -17.63 -25.24 -8.10
C ASP A 313 -16.27 -24.60 -7.79
N TRP A 314 -16.15 -23.95 -6.65
CA TRP A 314 -14.87 -23.43 -6.17
C TRP A 314 -13.86 -24.53 -5.87
N ARG A 315 -14.29 -25.65 -5.27
CA ARG A 315 -13.41 -26.81 -5.03
C ARG A 315 -12.90 -27.40 -6.35
N ALA A 316 -13.76 -27.51 -7.36
CA ALA A 316 -13.36 -27.94 -8.69
C ALA A 316 -12.35 -26.97 -9.33
N LEU A 317 -12.61 -25.67 -9.27
CA LEU A 317 -11.71 -24.63 -9.77
C LEU A 317 -10.34 -24.66 -9.05
N ILE A 318 -10.31 -24.82 -7.73
CA ILE A 318 -9.06 -24.96 -6.96
C ILE A 318 -8.28 -26.19 -7.43
N GLY A 319 -8.97 -27.31 -7.74
CA GLY A 319 -8.34 -28.49 -8.34
C GLY A 319 -7.71 -28.19 -9.70
N HIS A 320 -8.39 -27.45 -10.56
CA HIS A 320 -7.85 -27.02 -11.86
C HIS A 320 -6.66 -26.07 -11.70
N ILE A 321 -6.69 -25.16 -10.72
CA ILE A 321 -5.56 -24.27 -10.42
C ILE A 321 -4.36 -25.07 -9.93
N ARG A 322 -4.56 -26.04 -9.01
CA ARG A 322 -3.47 -26.93 -8.53
C ARG A 322 -2.82 -27.75 -9.63
N ALA A 323 -3.57 -28.10 -10.68
CA ALA A 323 -3.00 -28.76 -11.85
C ALA A 323 -2.08 -27.84 -12.68
N GLN A 324 -2.16 -26.54 -12.50
CA GLN A 324 -1.35 -25.55 -13.23
C GLN A 324 -0.27 -24.90 -12.35
N PHE A 325 -0.51 -24.77 -11.04
CA PHE A 325 0.38 -24.13 -10.08
C PHE A 325 0.64 -25.04 -8.89
N HIS A 326 1.90 -25.40 -8.66
CA HIS A 326 2.29 -26.43 -7.68
C HIS A 326 2.72 -25.86 -6.32
N GLY A 327 2.82 -24.52 -6.20
CA GLY A 327 3.09 -23.83 -4.94
C GLY A 327 1.86 -23.73 -4.04
N PRO A 328 2.01 -23.15 -2.84
CA PRO A 328 0.92 -22.90 -1.91
C PRO A 328 -0.19 -22.01 -2.50
N LEU A 329 -1.44 -22.37 -2.15
CA LEU A 329 -2.63 -21.64 -2.55
C LEU A 329 -3.30 -20.98 -1.33
N THR A 330 -3.85 -19.79 -1.52
CA THR A 330 -4.75 -19.12 -0.58
C THR A 330 -5.92 -18.49 -1.31
N TYR A 331 -6.98 -18.17 -0.58
CA TYR A 331 -8.05 -17.29 -1.00
C TYR A 331 -8.04 -16.05 -0.10
N SER A 332 -8.36 -14.87 -0.61
CA SER A 332 -8.39 -13.62 0.13
C SER A 332 -9.83 -13.25 0.48
N ALA A 333 -10.32 -13.73 1.62
CA ALA A 333 -11.69 -13.48 2.09
C ALA A 333 -11.84 -12.06 2.66
N ASN A 334 -13.03 -11.48 2.55
CA ASN A 334 -13.31 -10.19 3.16
C ASN A 334 -13.40 -10.32 4.69
N PHE A 335 -12.98 -9.28 5.41
CA PHE A 335 -12.90 -9.25 6.88
C PHE A 335 -14.24 -9.53 7.60
N ASP A 336 -15.37 -9.24 6.97
CA ASP A 336 -16.71 -9.37 7.56
C ASP A 336 -17.49 -10.62 7.11
N THR A 337 -16.97 -11.41 6.16
CA THR A 337 -17.67 -12.57 5.58
C THR A 337 -16.86 -13.87 5.58
N TRP A 338 -15.58 -13.84 5.92
CA TRP A 338 -14.67 -14.99 5.92
C TRP A 338 -15.17 -16.20 6.74
N GLN A 339 -15.98 -15.97 7.79
CA GLN A 339 -16.51 -17.02 8.66
C GLN A 339 -17.44 -18.00 7.93
N GLY A 340 -18.09 -17.54 6.85
CA GLY A 340 -18.96 -18.37 6.03
C GLY A 340 -18.26 -19.28 5.03
N ILE A 341 -16.95 -19.19 4.91
CA ILE A 341 -16.16 -19.93 3.90
C ILE A 341 -15.79 -21.31 4.42
N GLY A 342 -16.19 -22.36 3.67
CA GLY A 342 -15.88 -23.75 3.98
C GLY A 342 -14.66 -24.34 3.25
N LEU A 343 -13.95 -23.55 2.42
CA LEU A 343 -12.90 -24.04 1.52
C LEU A 343 -11.50 -24.22 2.14
N TRP A 344 -11.31 -23.90 3.42
CA TRP A 344 -9.99 -23.79 4.02
C TRP A 344 -9.17 -25.06 3.98
N ASP A 345 -9.82 -26.24 4.01
CA ASP A 345 -9.17 -27.54 3.87
C ASP A 345 -8.61 -27.80 2.46
N ALA A 346 -9.18 -27.16 1.42
CA ALA A 346 -8.69 -27.24 0.03
C ALA A 346 -7.51 -26.30 -0.25
N LEU A 347 -7.23 -25.39 0.68
CA LEU A 347 -6.19 -24.35 0.60
C LEU A 347 -5.07 -24.62 1.62
N ASP A 348 -3.94 -23.92 1.47
CA ASP A 348 -2.79 -24.06 2.37
C ASP A 348 -2.83 -23.05 3.51
N PHE A 349 -3.58 -21.95 3.32
CA PHE A 349 -3.74 -20.87 4.30
C PHE A 349 -5.18 -20.38 4.36
N ILE A 350 -5.60 -19.95 5.54
CA ILE A 350 -6.78 -19.08 5.72
C ILE A 350 -6.33 -17.66 5.39
N GLY A 351 -6.74 -17.13 4.25
CA GLY A 351 -6.38 -15.79 3.82
C GLY A 351 -7.50 -14.78 4.04
N VAL A 352 -7.18 -13.63 4.63
CA VAL A 352 -8.16 -12.58 4.94
C VAL A 352 -7.64 -11.21 4.52
N SER A 353 -8.48 -10.43 3.80
CA SER A 353 -8.31 -8.98 3.65
C SER A 353 -8.71 -8.32 4.97
N ALA A 354 -7.73 -8.02 5.81
CA ALA A 354 -7.92 -7.74 7.22
C ALA A 354 -8.22 -6.25 7.52
N TYR A 355 -9.24 -5.71 6.88
CA TYR A 355 -9.70 -4.34 7.13
C TYR A 355 -10.66 -4.27 8.33
N PHE A 356 -10.31 -4.92 9.44
CA PHE A 356 -11.16 -4.94 10.63
C PHE A 356 -11.31 -3.56 11.28
N PRO A 357 -12.53 -3.13 11.66
CA PRO A 357 -12.70 -1.99 12.54
C PRO A 357 -12.03 -2.24 13.89
N LEU A 358 -11.08 -1.40 14.25
CA LEU A 358 -10.31 -1.55 15.49
C LEU A 358 -10.82 -0.65 16.61
N SER A 359 -11.43 0.49 16.28
CA SER A 359 -11.97 1.46 17.23
C SER A 359 -13.11 2.26 16.60
N ASP A 360 -14.11 2.59 17.39
CA ASP A 360 -15.21 3.48 16.96
C ASP A 360 -14.86 4.98 17.09
N ARG A 361 -13.71 5.30 17.67
CA ARG A 361 -13.29 6.68 17.92
C ARG A 361 -12.43 7.21 16.76
N PRO A 362 -12.51 8.50 16.45
CA PRO A 362 -11.50 9.16 15.64
C PRO A 362 -10.16 9.24 16.41
N SER A 363 -9.07 9.11 15.69
CA SER A 363 -7.69 9.20 16.22
C SER A 363 -7.45 8.36 17.50
N PRO A 364 -7.72 7.04 17.47
CA PRO A 364 -7.57 6.19 18.64
C PRO A 364 -6.11 6.09 19.09
N SER A 365 -5.92 5.81 20.38
CA SER A 365 -4.61 5.49 20.95
C SER A 365 -4.08 4.13 20.45
N LEU A 366 -2.78 3.91 20.61
CA LEU A 366 -2.15 2.63 20.28
C LEU A 366 -2.80 1.47 21.05
N ALA A 367 -3.06 1.65 22.34
CA ALA A 367 -3.69 0.63 23.18
C ALA A 367 -5.13 0.28 22.73
N GLU A 368 -5.92 1.27 22.30
CA GLU A 368 -7.26 1.03 21.75
C GLU A 368 -7.20 0.24 20.44
N LEU A 369 -6.22 0.54 19.58
CA LEU A 369 -6.00 -0.20 18.34
C LEU A 369 -5.53 -1.63 18.60
N GLU A 370 -4.62 -1.84 19.55
CA GLU A 370 -4.17 -3.19 19.94
C GLU A 370 -5.33 -4.02 20.50
N ALA A 371 -6.17 -3.44 21.38
CA ALA A 371 -7.36 -4.11 21.88
C ALA A 371 -8.37 -4.42 20.76
N GLY A 372 -8.45 -3.57 19.73
CA GLY A 372 -9.23 -3.83 18.52
C GLY A 372 -8.74 -5.07 17.77
N TRP A 373 -7.44 -5.20 17.60
CA TRP A 373 -6.82 -6.39 16.99
C TRP A 373 -7.06 -7.65 17.81
N ASP A 374 -6.95 -7.59 19.14
CA ASP A 374 -7.21 -8.75 20.01
C ASP A 374 -8.63 -9.29 19.81
N ARG A 375 -9.64 -8.41 19.70
CA ARG A 375 -11.02 -8.80 19.41
C ARG A 375 -11.18 -9.39 17.99
N ALA A 376 -10.56 -8.76 17.00
CA ALA A 376 -10.71 -9.15 15.60
C ALA A 376 -10.03 -10.50 15.28
N LEU A 377 -8.89 -10.78 15.92
CA LEU A 377 -8.08 -11.97 15.65
C LEU A 377 -8.53 -13.21 16.44
N ALA A 378 -9.27 -13.07 17.54
CA ALA A 378 -9.71 -14.21 18.35
C ALA A 378 -10.56 -15.24 17.56
N PRO A 379 -11.55 -14.85 16.71
CA PRO A 379 -12.27 -15.81 15.87
C PRO A 379 -11.38 -16.47 14.80
N LEU A 380 -10.37 -15.76 14.29
CA LEU A 380 -9.43 -16.32 13.30
C LEU A 380 -8.51 -17.37 13.92
N GLU A 381 -8.10 -17.20 15.17
CA GLU A 381 -7.34 -18.21 15.91
C GLU A 381 -8.12 -19.50 16.07
N GLU A 382 -9.41 -19.40 16.41
CA GLU A 382 -10.33 -20.54 16.49
C GLU A 382 -10.46 -21.25 15.14
N ALA A 383 -10.59 -20.49 14.05
CA ALA A 383 -10.68 -21.06 12.71
C ALA A 383 -9.36 -21.73 12.30
N SER A 384 -8.20 -21.11 12.61
CA SER A 384 -6.88 -21.70 12.36
C SER A 384 -6.75 -23.06 13.03
N ARG A 385 -7.12 -23.15 14.31
CA ARG A 385 -7.11 -24.42 15.06
C ARG A 385 -8.07 -25.46 14.49
N ARG A 386 -9.31 -25.04 14.16
CA ARG A 386 -10.36 -25.90 13.62
C ARG A 386 -9.99 -26.54 12.29
N HIS A 387 -9.41 -25.74 11.38
CA HIS A 387 -9.07 -26.19 10.04
C HIS A 387 -7.62 -26.72 9.94
N GLY A 388 -6.81 -26.58 10.98
CA GLY A 388 -5.40 -26.96 10.97
C GLY A 388 -4.59 -26.18 9.91
N ARG A 389 -4.96 -24.92 9.65
CA ARG A 389 -4.34 -24.07 8.65
C ARG A 389 -3.83 -22.77 9.27
N PRO A 390 -2.61 -22.34 8.97
CA PRO A 390 -2.14 -21.02 9.39
C PRO A 390 -2.88 -19.92 8.66
N VAL A 391 -2.83 -18.71 9.25
CA VAL A 391 -3.52 -17.54 8.71
C VAL A 391 -2.53 -16.62 7.97
N LEU A 392 -2.99 -16.03 6.87
CA LEU A 392 -2.35 -14.92 6.19
C LEU A 392 -3.29 -13.71 6.19
N LEU A 393 -2.81 -12.56 6.62
CA LEU A 393 -3.47 -11.30 6.31
C LEU A 393 -3.07 -10.92 4.87
N THR A 394 -3.85 -11.39 3.91
CA THR A 394 -3.57 -11.23 2.46
C THR A 394 -3.68 -9.79 1.99
N GLU A 395 -4.34 -8.97 2.77
CA GLU A 395 -4.28 -7.51 2.78
C GLU A 395 -4.42 -7.03 4.22
N ALA A 396 -3.69 -5.99 4.59
CA ALA A 396 -3.89 -5.22 5.80
C ALA A 396 -3.48 -3.78 5.51
N GLY A 397 -4.35 -2.83 5.77
CA GLY A 397 -4.04 -1.43 5.43
C GLY A 397 -4.97 -0.44 6.11
N PHE A 398 -4.52 0.79 6.14
CA PHE A 398 -5.24 1.90 6.74
C PHE A 398 -5.02 3.15 5.89
N PRO A 399 -6.07 3.91 5.54
CA PRO A 399 -5.89 5.19 4.89
C PRO A 399 -5.29 6.21 5.87
N SER A 400 -4.67 7.25 5.35
CA SER A 400 -4.14 8.35 6.18
C SER A 400 -5.23 9.35 6.55
N ILE A 401 -6.26 8.92 7.29
CA ILE A 401 -7.40 9.76 7.70
C ILE A 401 -7.73 9.57 9.19
N PRO A 402 -8.39 10.54 9.84
CA PRO A 402 -8.74 10.44 11.27
C PRO A 402 -9.61 9.23 11.63
N THR A 403 -10.35 8.68 10.68
CA THR A 403 -11.24 7.52 10.85
C THR A 403 -10.61 6.19 10.46
N ALA A 404 -9.30 6.14 10.19
CA ALA A 404 -8.59 4.95 9.72
C ALA A 404 -8.80 3.72 10.60
N GLY A 405 -8.82 3.86 11.92
CA GLY A 405 -9.08 2.76 12.85
C GLY A 405 -10.55 2.29 12.88
N LYS A 406 -11.50 3.13 12.42
CA LYS A 406 -12.93 2.83 12.42
C LYS A 406 -13.38 2.15 11.13
N ALA A 407 -12.87 2.60 10.00
CA ALA A 407 -13.24 2.12 8.69
C ALA A 407 -11.98 1.99 7.80
N PRO A 408 -11.13 0.98 8.07
CA PRO A 408 -9.84 0.83 7.41
C PRO A 408 -9.90 0.69 5.87
N TRP A 409 -11.03 0.24 5.34
CA TRP A 409 -11.28 0.07 3.89
C TRP A 409 -11.67 1.36 3.17
N ARG A 410 -11.96 2.45 3.93
CA ARG A 410 -12.64 3.64 3.37
C ARG A 410 -11.65 4.75 3.08
N GLU A 411 -11.60 5.19 1.85
CA GLU A 411 -10.88 6.39 1.45
C GLU A 411 -11.81 7.60 1.43
N GLU A 412 -11.38 8.69 2.06
CA GLU A 412 -12.13 9.95 2.13
C GLU A 412 -11.23 11.12 1.73
N ARG A 413 -11.80 12.11 1.05
CA ARG A 413 -11.10 13.36 0.72
C ARG A 413 -11.16 14.33 1.90
N VAL A 414 -10.41 14.01 2.93
CA VAL A 414 -10.28 14.81 4.16
C VAL A 414 -8.82 15.17 4.39
N ARG A 415 -8.56 16.00 5.39
CA ARG A 415 -7.18 16.28 5.81
C ARG A 415 -6.50 14.98 6.22
N ALA A 416 -5.31 14.76 5.67
CA ALA A 416 -4.55 13.55 5.95
C ALA A 416 -4.05 13.50 7.40
N ASP A 417 -4.03 12.28 7.97
CA ASP A 417 -3.41 11.93 9.25
C ASP A 417 -2.45 10.74 9.04
N VAL A 418 -1.28 11.05 8.48
CA VAL A 418 -0.25 10.04 8.18
C VAL A 418 0.35 9.40 9.44
N TRP A 419 0.26 10.09 10.60
CA TRP A 419 0.74 9.58 11.87
C TRP A 419 -0.24 8.60 12.51
N LEU A 420 -1.54 8.78 12.31
CA LEU A 420 -2.52 7.76 12.68
C LEU A 420 -2.35 6.50 11.81
N GLN A 421 -2.09 6.67 10.50
CA GLN A 421 -1.76 5.53 9.65
C GLN A 421 -0.58 4.74 10.22
N ALA A 422 0.53 5.40 10.55
CA ALA A 422 1.70 4.77 11.16
C ALA A 422 1.36 4.07 12.49
N ARG A 423 0.55 4.70 13.35
CA ARG A 423 0.07 4.10 14.61
C ARG A 423 -0.76 2.85 14.39
N CYS A 424 -1.62 2.83 13.37
CA CYS A 424 -2.38 1.64 13.00
C CYS A 424 -1.46 0.50 12.54
N TYR A 425 -0.43 0.81 11.75
CA TYR A 425 0.61 -0.15 11.34
C TYR A 425 1.37 -0.70 12.55
N GLU A 426 1.76 0.16 13.48
CA GLU A 426 2.43 -0.23 14.72
C GLU A 426 1.56 -1.19 15.55
N ALA A 427 0.27 -0.86 15.76
CA ALA A 427 -0.66 -1.71 16.48
C ALA A 427 -0.82 -3.08 15.81
N THR A 428 -0.89 -3.10 14.47
CA THR A 428 -0.97 -4.33 13.69
C THR A 428 0.26 -5.20 13.94
N LEU A 429 1.46 -4.67 13.76
CA LEU A 429 2.71 -5.41 13.90
C LEU A 429 2.91 -5.93 15.33
N ARG A 430 2.54 -5.16 16.35
CA ARG A 430 2.51 -5.62 17.75
C ARG A 430 1.53 -6.76 17.97
N ALA A 431 0.35 -6.68 17.37
CA ALA A 431 -0.62 -7.77 17.46
C ALA A 431 -0.11 -9.05 16.79
N LEU A 432 0.52 -8.94 15.62
CA LEU A 432 1.07 -10.06 14.86
C LEU A 432 2.28 -10.70 15.54
N SER A 433 3.14 -9.92 16.21
CA SER A 433 4.33 -10.42 16.88
C SER A 433 4.03 -11.43 18.01
N ARG A 434 2.82 -11.38 18.56
CA ARG A 434 2.35 -12.26 19.64
C ARG A 434 1.59 -13.49 19.15
N ARG A 435 1.45 -13.68 17.82
CA ARG A 435 0.55 -14.70 17.22
C ARG A 435 1.25 -15.54 16.15
N PRO A 436 2.01 -16.59 16.57
CA PRO A 436 2.80 -17.40 15.64
C PRO A 436 1.96 -18.20 14.62
N TRP A 437 0.65 -18.35 14.85
CA TRP A 437 -0.28 -18.98 13.92
C TRP A 437 -0.65 -18.07 12.73
N ILE A 438 -0.29 -16.78 12.78
CA ILE A 438 -0.33 -15.89 11.64
C ILE A 438 1.06 -15.89 11.00
N GLU A 439 1.16 -16.48 9.82
CA GLU A 439 2.45 -16.68 9.15
C GLU A 439 2.85 -15.53 8.20
N GLY A 440 2.01 -14.50 8.06
CA GLY A 440 2.36 -13.37 7.23
C GLY A 440 1.26 -12.32 7.11
N ALA A 441 1.68 -11.14 6.70
CA ALA A 441 0.80 -10.04 6.35
C ALA A 441 1.32 -9.29 5.14
N TYR A 442 0.42 -8.86 4.25
CA TYR A 442 0.73 -8.09 3.08
C TYR A 442 0.10 -6.71 3.21
N PHE A 443 0.92 -5.71 3.52
CA PHE A 443 0.41 -4.37 3.80
C PHE A 443 -0.02 -3.64 2.53
N TRP A 444 -1.22 -3.12 2.55
CA TRP A 444 -1.84 -2.34 1.49
C TRP A 444 -1.60 -0.85 1.75
N LEU A 445 -0.95 -0.05 0.91
CA LEU A 445 -0.48 -0.37 -0.43
C LEU A 445 0.90 0.29 -0.68
N TRP A 446 1.83 -0.40 -1.35
CA TRP A 446 3.07 0.20 -1.82
C TRP A 446 2.84 0.91 -3.15
N GLU A 447 2.46 2.14 -3.06
CA GLU A 447 2.22 3.03 -4.18
C GLU A 447 2.80 4.40 -3.86
N ARG A 448 3.19 5.14 -4.92
CA ARG A 448 3.63 6.53 -4.75
C ARG A 448 2.44 7.39 -4.35
N THR A 449 2.67 8.20 -3.33
CA THR A 449 1.71 9.21 -2.88
C THR A 449 1.68 10.41 -3.82
N SER A 450 0.56 11.13 -3.82
CA SER A 450 0.54 12.47 -4.40
C SER A 450 1.37 13.39 -3.50
N PRO A 451 2.40 14.09 -4.03
CA PRO A 451 3.24 14.95 -3.20
C PRO A 451 2.51 16.24 -2.78
N PRO A 452 2.74 16.71 -1.55
CA PRO A 452 3.58 16.11 -0.52
C PRO A 452 2.89 14.94 0.18
N ALA A 453 3.65 13.87 0.51
CA ALA A 453 3.12 12.63 1.08
C ALA A 453 2.30 12.82 2.36
N PHE A 454 2.67 13.77 3.22
CA PHE A 454 1.95 14.07 4.46
C PHE A 454 0.54 14.67 4.26
N ARG A 455 0.17 15.06 3.01
CA ARG A 455 -1.16 15.52 2.62
C ARG A 455 -1.99 14.49 1.89
N ASP A 456 -1.43 13.34 1.59
CA ASP A 456 -2.11 12.28 0.87
C ASP A 456 -2.97 11.44 1.84
N PRO A 457 -4.32 11.45 1.72
CA PRO A 457 -5.19 10.73 2.64
C PRO A 457 -5.36 9.24 2.30
N SER A 458 -4.77 8.77 1.20
CA SER A 458 -4.94 7.41 0.69
C SER A 458 -4.23 6.34 1.53
N HIS A 459 -4.40 5.08 1.13
CA HIS A 459 -3.67 3.93 1.68
C HIS A 459 -2.19 3.88 1.28
N ALA A 460 -1.78 4.61 0.26
CA ALA A 460 -0.38 4.63 -0.18
C ALA A 460 0.57 4.95 0.99
N ILE A 461 1.68 4.22 1.11
CA ILE A 461 2.62 4.35 2.25
C ILE A 461 4.00 4.88 1.87
N VAL A 462 4.31 4.96 0.59
CA VAL A 462 5.62 5.43 0.13
C VAL A 462 5.85 6.87 0.63
N ASP A 463 6.99 7.11 1.27
CA ASP A 463 7.39 8.39 1.85
C ASP A 463 6.53 8.88 3.03
N LYS A 464 5.63 8.04 3.56
CA LYS A 464 4.88 8.31 4.80
C LYS A 464 5.52 7.62 6.01
N PRO A 465 5.26 8.09 7.25
CA PRO A 465 5.77 7.45 8.47
C PRO A 465 5.49 5.94 8.56
N ALA A 466 4.35 5.48 8.04
CA ALA A 466 3.98 4.05 8.02
C ALA A 466 5.00 3.16 7.29
N SER A 467 5.66 3.64 6.22
CA SER A 467 6.72 2.88 5.55
C SER A 467 7.97 2.71 6.42
N PHE A 468 8.26 3.66 7.29
CA PHE A 468 9.35 3.58 8.25
C PHE A 468 8.99 2.73 9.46
N THR A 469 7.72 2.73 9.89
CA THR A 469 7.21 1.76 10.86
C THR A 469 7.42 0.32 10.34
N LEU A 470 7.06 0.03 9.08
CA LEU A 470 7.36 -1.28 8.46
C LEU A 470 8.85 -1.58 8.44
N ALA A 471 9.70 -0.63 8.05
CA ALA A 471 11.15 -0.81 8.00
C ALA A 471 11.74 -1.18 9.37
N ARG A 472 11.24 -0.59 10.44
CA ARG A 472 11.66 -0.92 11.81
C ARG A 472 11.35 -2.38 12.20
N TRP A 473 10.19 -2.87 11.82
CA TRP A 473 9.76 -4.23 12.10
C TRP A 473 10.33 -5.28 11.14
N TYR A 474 10.59 -4.88 9.91
CA TYR A 474 11.04 -5.75 8.82
C TYR A 474 12.57 -5.79 8.66
N GLY A 475 13.25 -4.72 9.08
CA GLY A 475 14.70 -4.58 8.91
C GLY A 475 15.51 -5.72 9.52
N PRO A 476 16.76 -5.88 9.11
CA PRO A 476 17.68 -6.84 9.68
C PRO A 476 17.93 -6.49 11.16
N ARG A 477 17.99 -7.50 12.01
CA ARG A 477 18.32 -7.42 13.42
C ARG A 477 19.76 -7.75 13.66
#